data_47c7c9115a5c693662b92a3376cdfa39
#
_entry.id   47c7c9115a5c693662b92a3376cdfa39
#
_cell.length_a   1.000
_cell.length_b   1.000
_cell.length_c   1.000
_cell.angle_alpha   90.00
_cell.angle_beta   90.00
_cell.angle_gamma   90.00
#
_symmetry.space_group_name_H-M   'P 1'
#
loop_
_entity.id
_entity.type
_entity.pdbx_description
1 polymer ?
#
loop_
_entity_poly.entity_id
_entity_poly.type
_entity_poly.pdbx_seq_one_letter_code
_entity_poly.pdbx_strand_id
1 'polypeptide(L)'
;MSNPTLYTGALKTVRPRKETKLSPRGAQAERHYSIPESQQDSARSWIEEGAEVVCNSKPAAIVIFVRDGSNGVETYMTYRYKSPMGRVAFPGGLAIYDDANMQPWVGPSETQWAEKFGEHNPKTARAAVTAAIREVFEETGLLLAGVDDTSTVETLNTHENMSSRVAIASQSKDFNDFLSKRNLKLRADLLKPIARWQSPDYFHKRYDVHYFAAAVPVGQNPTLLEGKGIWGQWLSAQELLDHRATTELGDAIGQPDTVGKTLEELVNPGVLCVLESIAKAPSAIAFLSKKRVIDLKKPETKMAANGKCYLSFSEPGVQDARATRTFPATAAVVPSE
;
A
#
# COMPACT_ATOMS: atom_id res chain seq x y z
N MET A 1 36.30 60.98 41.91
CA MET A 1 35.98 59.99 42.93
C MET A 1 34.59 59.45 42.67
N SER A 2 34.48 58.36 42.02
CA SER A 2 33.19 57.65 41.78
C SER A 2 33.47 56.14 41.57
N ASN A 3 32.99 55.37 42.54
CA ASN A 3 33.15 53.90 42.59
C ASN A 3 32.39 53.20 41.47
N PRO A 4 32.87 52.13 40.87
CA PRO A 4 32.08 51.27 39.97
C PRO A 4 31.39 50.17 40.78
N THR A 5 30.10 50.12 40.61
CA THR A 5 29.22 49.08 41.16
C THR A 5 29.42 47.76 40.42
N LEU A 6 29.81 46.70 41.13
CA LEU A 6 29.92 45.32 40.62
C LEU A 6 28.53 44.71 40.47
N TYR A 7 28.17 44.33 39.25
CA TYR A 7 27.00 43.50 38.96
C TYR A 7 27.37 42.03 39.15
N THR A 8 26.89 41.41 40.20
CA THR A 8 26.90 39.96 40.38
C THR A 8 25.71 39.35 39.70
N GLY A 9 25.93 38.88 38.46
CA GLY A 9 24.95 38.07 37.74
C GLY A 9 24.94 36.66 38.26
N ALA A 10 23.82 36.24 38.86
CA ALA A 10 23.60 34.86 39.29
C ALA A 10 23.55 33.89 38.08
N LEU A 11 24.48 32.95 38.05
CA LEU A 11 24.46 31.82 37.10
C LEU A 11 23.21 30.97 37.35
N LYS A 12 22.25 31.02 36.40
CA LYS A 12 21.13 30.08 36.35
C LYS A 12 21.66 28.70 36.04
N THR A 13 21.65 27.81 37.01
CA THR A 13 21.89 26.37 36.84
C THR A 13 20.88 25.80 35.83
N VAL A 14 21.40 25.40 34.66
CA VAL A 14 20.65 24.65 33.68
C VAL A 14 20.38 23.26 34.26
N ARG A 15 19.12 22.95 34.56
CA ARG A 15 18.72 21.58 34.95
C ARG A 15 19.01 20.64 33.82
N PRO A 16 19.62 19.46 34.03
CA PRO A 16 19.84 18.48 33.00
C PRO A 16 18.48 18.03 32.47
N ARG A 17 18.35 18.04 31.12
CA ARG A 17 17.19 17.52 30.39
C ARG A 17 17.02 16.06 30.80
N LYS A 18 15.89 15.69 31.39
CA LYS A 18 15.54 14.30 31.66
C LYS A 18 15.63 13.56 30.35
N GLU A 19 16.57 12.62 30.26
CA GLU A 19 16.57 11.62 29.20
C GLU A 19 15.24 10.88 29.26
N THR A 20 14.42 11.07 28.25
CA THR A 20 13.21 10.29 28.03
C THR A 20 13.70 8.89 27.69
N LYS A 21 13.68 7.98 28.67
CA LYS A 21 13.87 6.55 28.41
C LYS A 21 12.84 6.17 27.35
N LEU A 22 13.31 5.87 26.14
CA LEU A 22 12.51 5.20 25.12
C LEU A 22 11.94 3.93 25.77
N SER A 23 10.60 3.86 25.84
CA SER A 23 9.92 2.62 26.23
C SER A 23 10.46 1.47 25.39
N PRO A 24 10.68 0.26 25.95
CA PRO A 24 11.07 -0.88 25.14
C PRO A 24 10.04 -1.04 24.03
N ARG A 25 10.49 -1.09 22.77
CA ARG A 25 9.64 -1.38 21.61
C ARG A 25 8.84 -2.63 21.97
N GLY A 26 7.51 -2.52 22.00
CA GLY A 26 6.63 -3.65 22.30
C GLY A 26 7.03 -4.85 21.45
N ALA A 27 6.89 -6.06 21.99
CA ALA A 27 7.27 -7.29 21.32
C ALA A 27 6.70 -7.27 19.89
N GLN A 28 7.58 -7.35 18.89
CA GLN A 28 7.16 -7.47 17.50
C GLN A 28 6.54 -8.85 17.32
N ALA A 29 5.29 -8.88 16.89
CA ALA A 29 4.64 -10.15 16.54
C ALA A 29 5.12 -10.56 15.15
N GLU A 30 5.70 -11.75 15.04
CA GLU A 30 6.02 -12.37 13.76
C GLU A 30 4.72 -12.89 13.13
N ARG A 31 4.47 -12.51 11.88
CA ARG A 31 3.33 -12.99 11.10
C ARG A 31 3.81 -13.89 9.99
N HIS A 32 3.09 -14.99 9.80
CA HIS A 32 3.33 -15.94 8.71
C HIS A 32 2.22 -15.85 7.67
N TYR A 33 2.59 -15.96 6.42
CA TYR A 33 1.70 -15.90 5.28
C TYR A 33 2.03 -17.05 4.32
N SER A 34 1.02 -17.82 3.96
CA SER A 34 1.21 -18.94 3.04
C SER A 34 1.57 -18.46 1.64
N ILE A 35 2.61 -19.03 1.05
CA ILE A 35 2.91 -18.83 -0.36
C ILE A 35 1.93 -19.67 -1.18
N PRO A 36 1.26 -19.11 -2.20
CA PRO A 36 0.36 -19.86 -3.08
C PRO A 36 1.03 -21.09 -3.69
N GLU A 37 0.29 -22.19 -3.85
CA GLU A 37 0.84 -23.46 -4.35
C GLU A 37 1.59 -23.31 -5.69
N SER A 38 1.08 -22.44 -6.57
CA SER A 38 1.72 -22.12 -7.86
C SER A 38 3.08 -21.44 -7.76
N GLN A 39 3.49 -21.01 -6.57
CA GLN A 39 4.76 -20.31 -6.31
C GLN A 39 5.68 -21.10 -5.36
N GLN A 40 5.21 -22.24 -4.83
CA GLN A 40 5.97 -23.05 -3.87
C GLN A 40 7.30 -23.53 -4.45
N ASP A 41 7.29 -24.04 -5.67
CA ASP A 41 8.50 -24.56 -6.32
C ASP A 41 9.53 -23.45 -6.56
N SER A 42 9.08 -22.27 -7.01
CA SER A 42 9.97 -21.12 -7.21
C SER A 42 10.60 -20.65 -5.87
N ALA A 43 9.83 -20.62 -4.80
CA ALA A 43 10.32 -20.23 -3.48
C ALA A 43 11.31 -21.26 -2.93
N ARG A 44 11.03 -22.57 -3.12
CA ARG A 44 11.89 -23.66 -2.69
C ARG A 44 13.22 -23.65 -3.45
N SER A 45 13.19 -23.64 -4.79
CA SER A 45 14.40 -23.56 -5.61
C SER A 45 15.27 -22.38 -5.23
N TRP A 46 14.66 -21.20 -5.01
CA TRP A 46 15.40 -20.02 -4.59
C TRP A 46 16.14 -20.21 -3.26
N ILE A 47 15.53 -20.88 -2.27
CA ILE A 47 16.18 -21.20 -0.99
C ILE A 47 17.33 -22.21 -1.19
N GLU A 48 17.09 -23.27 -1.98
CA GLU A 48 18.06 -24.35 -2.25
C GLU A 48 19.26 -23.85 -3.07
N GLU A 49 19.08 -22.85 -3.94
CA GLU A 49 20.12 -22.22 -4.76
C GLU A 49 20.92 -21.14 -4.00
N GLY A 50 20.76 -21.02 -2.68
CA GLY A 50 21.55 -20.10 -1.84
C GLY A 50 20.88 -18.77 -1.54
N ALA A 51 19.61 -18.58 -1.88
CA ALA A 51 18.78 -17.44 -1.51
C ALA A 51 19.33 -16.07 -2.01
N GLU A 52 19.95 -16.06 -3.18
CA GLU A 52 20.50 -14.83 -3.77
C GLU A 52 19.42 -13.95 -4.39
N VAL A 53 19.51 -12.63 -4.17
CA VAL A 53 18.58 -11.65 -4.74
C VAL A 53 19.03 -11.27 -6.15
N VAL A 54 18.32 -11.72 -7.15
CA VAL A 54 18.74 -11.59 -8.56
C VAL A 54 18.38 -10.24 -9.22
N CYS A 55 17.55 -9.41 -8.60
CA CYS A 55 17.17 -8.12 -9.20
C CYS A 55 16.82 -7.05 -8.17
N ASN A 56 16.99 -5.78 -8.56
CA ASN A 56 16.50 -4.65 -7.79
C ASN A 56 14.97 -4.52 -7.87
N SER A 57 14.34 -4.03 -6.80
CA SER A 57 12.92 -3.72 -6.80
C SER A 57 12.63 -2.45 -7.61
N LYS A 58 11.56 -2.49 -8.43
CA LYS A 58 11.05 -1.33 -9.15
C LYS A 58 10.05 -0.57 -8.29
N PRO A 59 10.07 0.76 -8.27
CA PRO A 59 9.09 1.55 -7.54
C PRO A 59 7.69 1.35 -8.14
N ALA A 60 6.71 1.20 -7.25
CA ALA A 60 5.30 1.08 -7.58
C ALA A 60 4.45 1.84 -6.56
N ALA A 61 3.23 2.19 -6.93
CA ALA A 61 2.31 2.90 -6.06
C ALA A 61 0.89 2.34 -6.17
N ILE A 62 0.19 2.34 -5.05
CA ILE A 62 -1.18 1.86 -4.91
C ILE A 62 -1.98 2.92 -4.16
N VAL A 63 -3.24 3.16 -4.56
CA VAL A 63 -4.16 4.03 -3.84
C VAL A 63 -5.36 3.23 -3.34
N ILE A 64 -5.55 3.29 -2.04
CA ILE A 64 -6.67 2.70 -1.31
C ILE A 64 -7.76 3.76 -1.23
N PHE A 65 -8.78 3.65 -2.07
CA PHE A 65 -9.97 4.48 -1.92
C PHE A 65 -10.85 3.88 -0.84
N VAL A 66 -11.30 4.74 0.07
CA VAL A 66 -12.20 4.33 1.16
C VAL A 66 -13.43 5.23 1.23
N ARG A 67 -14.55 4.62 1.63
CA ARG A 67 -15.81 5.31 1.96
C ARG A 67 -16.52 4.59 3.09
N ASP A 68 -17.45 5.26 3.74
CA ASP A 68 -18.33 4.61 4.70
C ASP A 68 -19.41 3.84 3.94
N GLY A 69 -19.63 2.58 4.31
CA GLY A 69 -20.63 1.69 3.78
C GLY A 69 -21.59 1.23 4.86
N SER A 70 -22.61 0.44 4.50
CA SER A 70 -23.59 -0.11 5.44
C SER A 70 -22.99 -1.08 6.46
N ASN A 71 -21.94 -1.81 6.06
CA ASN A 71 -21.30 -2.85 6.86
C ASN A 71 -19.83 -2.49 7.17
N GLY A 72 -19.59 -1.23 7.61
CA GLY A 72 -18.27 -0.71 7.91
C GLY A 72 -17.61 0.03 6.75
N VAL A 73 -16.32 0.22 6.84
CA VAL A 73 -15.56 0.94 5.80
C VAL A 73 -15.36 0.05 4.57
N GLU A 74 -15.77 0.58 3.43
CA GLU A 74 -15.58 -0.04 2.12
C GLU A 74 -14.32 0.48 1.44
N THR A 75 -13.72 -0.37 0.61
CA THR A 75 -12.59 -0.02 -0.25
C THR A 75 -12.83 -0.51 -1.68
N TYR A 76 -12.31 0.23 -2.67
CA TYR A 76 -12.41 -0.17 -4.06
C TYR A 76 -11.26 -1.11 -4.42
N MET A 77 -11.58 -2.29 -4.95
CA MET A 77 -10.61 -3.30 -5.36
C MET A 77 -10.81 -3.70 -6.80
N THR A 78 -9.73 -4.12 -7.46
CA THR A 78 -9.72 -4.53 -8.87
C THR A 78 -9.10 -5.91 -9.04
N TYR A 79 -9.55 -6.64 -10.06
CA TYR A 79 -8.92 -7.89 -10.48
C TYR A 79 -7.71 -7.62 -11.39
N ARG A 80 -6.63 -8.40 -11.19
CA ARG A 80 -5.37 -8.29 -11.94
C ARG A 80 -5.01 -9.62 -12.57
N TYR A 81 -5.20 -9.70 -13.88
CA TYR A 81 -4.92 -10.91 -14.64
C TYR A 81 -3.45 -11.36 -14.50
N LYS A 82 -3.23 -12.62 -14.12
CA LYS A 82 -1.91 -13.26 -13.97
C LYS A 82 -0.87 -12.45 -13.16
N SER A 83 -1.30 -11.56 -12.27
CA SER A 83 -0.37 -10.80 -11.44
C SER A 83 0.30 -11.72 -10.40
N PRO A 84 1.64 -11.75 -10.29
CA PRO A 84 2.32 -12.50 -9.24
C PRO A 84 2.14 -11.84 -7.86
N MET A 85 1.70 -10.58 -7.82
CA MET A 85 1.46 -9.80 -6.62
C MET A 85 0.04 -9.93 -6.06
N GLY A 86 -0.69 -10.97 -6.44
CA GLY A 86 -2.09 -11.18 -6.08
C GLY A 86 -3.03 -10.94 -7.25
N ARG A 87 -4.16 -11.64 -7.23
CA ARG A 87 -5.23 -11.54 -8.24
C ARG A 87 -6.19 -10.41 -7.94
N VAL A 88 -6.27 -10.01 -6.68
CA VAL A 88 -7.12 -8.91 -6.22
C VAL A 88 -6.25 -7.90 -5.47
N ALA A 89 -6.35 -6.65 -5.83
CA ALA A 89 -5.55 -5.57 -5.26
C ALA A 89 -6.30 -4.24 -5.31
N PHE A 90 -5.78 -3.24 -4.61
CA PHE A 90 -6.18 -1.85 -4.78
C PHE A 90 -5.65 -1.30 -6.11
N PRO A 91 -6.28 -0.28 -6.71
CA PRO A 91 -5.80 0.38 -7.92
C PRO A 91 -4.37 0.94 -7.77
N GLY A 92 -3.59 0.85 -8.84
CA GLY A 92 -2.23 1.36 -8.90
C GLY A 92 -1.33 0.56 -9.85
N GLY A 93 -0.07 0.93 -9.93
CA GLY A 93 0.88 0.30 -10.85
C GLY A 93 2.31 0.75 -10.67
N LEU A 94 3.10 0.62 -11.73
CA LEU A 94 4.52 0.93 -11.72
C LEU A 94 4.79 2.42 -11.88
N ALA A 95 5.77 2.93 -11.15
CA ALA A 95 6.34 4.23 -11.46
C ALA A 95 7.21 4.12 -12.73
N ILE A 96 7.01 5.03 -13.67
CA ILE A 96 7.81 5.17 -14.88
C ILE A 96 8.78 6.34 -14.77
N TYR A 97 9.72 6.44 -15.70
CA TYR A 97 10.76 7.50 -15.68
C TYR A 97 10.15 8.91 -15.63
N ASP A 98 9.10 9.15 -16.42
CA ASP A 98 8.46 10.47 -16.55
C ASP A 98 7.75 10.91 -15.27
N ASP A 99 7.32 9.98 -14.41
CA ASP A 99 6.71 10.29 -13.12
C ASP A 99 7.64 11.10 -12.19
N ALA A 100 8.94 10.94 -12.31
CA ALA A 100 9.92 11.70 -11.53
C ALA A 100 10.12 13.14 -12.06
N ASN A 101 9.66 13.44 -13.26
CA ASN A 101 9.86 14.71 -13.96
C ASN A 101 8.59 15.56 -14.09
N MET A 102 7.51 15.15 -13.41
CA MET A 102 6.22 15.85 -13.43
C MET A 102 6.30 17.27 -12.88
N GLN A 103 5.36 18.13 -13.31
CA GLN A 103 5.18 19.49 -12.83
C GLN A 103 4.95 19.53 -11.31
N PRO A 104 5.20 20.67 -10.64
CA PRO A 104 4.86 20.85 -9.23
C PRO A 104 3.39 20.54 -8.95
N TRP A 105 3.14 19.92 -7.80
CA TRP A 105 1.80 19.59 -7.33
C TRP A 105 1.39 20.42 -6.10
N VAL A 106 0.14 20.30 -5.70
CA VAL A 106 -0.37 20.81 -4.42
C VAL A 106 -0.10 19.79 -3.33
N GLY A 107 0.48 20.22 -2.21
CA GLY A 107 0.71 19.36 -1.04
C GLY A 107 2.18 19.20 -0.63
N PRO A 108 2.52 18.15 0.13
CA PRO A 108 3.87 17.96 0.64
C PRO A 108 4.92 17.86 -0.48
N SER A 109 6.10 18.43 -0.24
CA SER A 109 7.23 18.31 -1.17
C SER A 109 7.72 16.86 -1.32
N GLU A 110 8.51 16.61 -2.36
CA GLU A 110 9.12 15.29 -2.57
C GLU A 110 10.00 14.85 -1.38
N THR A 111 10.71 15.80 -0.73
CA THR A 111 11.48 15.52 0.47
C THR A 111 10.59 15.13 1.64
N GLN A 112 9.48 15.83 1.84
CA GLN A 112 8.51 15.49 2.88
C GLN A 112 7.83 14.14 2.64
N TRP A 113 7.60 13.78 1.37
CA TRP A 113 7.10 12.45 1.03
C TRP A 113 8.14 11.36 1.28
N ALA A 114 9.42 11.62 0.94
CA ALA A 114 10.52 10.71 1.23
C ALA A 114 10.63 10.42 2.73
N GLU A 115 10.59 11.47 3.57
CA GLU A 115 10.59 11.34 5.03
C GLU A 115 9.42 10.49 5.54
N LYS A 116 8.20 10.71 5.00
CA LYS A 116 6.99 9.95 5.40
C LYS A 116 7.09 8.45 5.11
N PHE A 117 7.80 8.06 4.06
CA PHE A 117 7.95 6.66 3.65
C PHE A 117 9.30 6.04 4.06
N GLY A 118 10.15 6.78 4.79
CA GLY A 118 11.52 6.31 5.08
C GLY A 118 12.32 6.07 3.79
N GLU A 119 12.08 6.87 2.76
CA GLU A 119 12.76 6.79 1.47
C GLU A 119 13.98 7.74 1.49
N HIS A 120 15.13 7.25 1.01
CA HIS A 120 16.35 8.05 0.99
C HIS A 120 16.43 8.99 -0.22
N ASN A 121 15.73 8.67 -1.30
CA ASN A 121 15.77 9.44 -2.54
C ASN A 121 14.44 10.19 -2.77
N PRO A 122 14.41 11.52 -2.64
CA PRO A 122 13.21 12.31 -2.91
C PRO A 122 12.61 12.09 -4.31
N LYS A 123 13.43 11.83 -5.33
CA LYS A 123 12.95 11.55 -6.68
C LYS A 123 12.15 10.24 -6.75
N THR A 124 12.53 9.22 -5.98
CA THR A 124 11.74 7.97 -5.87
C THR A 124 10.39 8.25 -5.23
N ALA A 125 10.36 9.04 -4.15
CA ALA A 125 9.10 9.44 -3.51
C ALA A 125 8.23 10.26 -4.46
N ARG A 126 8.84 11.18 -5.24
CA ARG A 126 8.14 11.95 -6.29
C ARG A 126 7.51 11.02 -7.32
N ALA A 127 8.28 10.10 -7.87
CA ALA A 127 7.79 9.14 -8.85
C ALA A 127 6.64 8.28 -8.29
N ALA A 128 6.73 7.85 -7.03
CA ALA A 128 5.67 7.08 -6.38
C ALA A 128 4.36 7.88 -6.22
N VAL A 129 4.44 9.16 -5.82
CA VAL A 129 3.26 10.04 -5.70
C VAL A 129 2.60 10.28 -7.05
N THR A 130 3.39 10.57 -8.08
CA THR A 130 2.88 10.78 -9.44
C THR A 130 2.27 9.51 -10.01
N ALA A 131 2.98 8.37 -9.89
CA ALA A 131 2.48 7.06 -10.32
C ALA A 131 1.17 6.70 -9.62
N ALA A 132 1.02 6.99 -8.32
CA ALA A 132 -0.21 6.75 -7.59
C ALA A 132 -1.41 7.43 -8.26
N ILE A 133 -1.27 8.70 -8.64
CA ILE A 133 -2.37 9.47 -9.25
C ILE A 133 -2.57 9.06 -10.71
N ARG A 134 -1.50 8.87 -11.48
CA ARG A 134 -1.57 8.47 -12.89
C ARG A 134 -2.18 7.09 -13.08
N GLU A 135 -1.68 6.09 -12.37
CA GLU A 135 -2.15 4.70 -12.47
C GLU A 135 -3.62 4.56 -12.07
N VAL A 136 -4.03 5.26 -10.99
CA VAL A 136 -5.44 5.28 -10.58
C VAL A 136 -6.31 5.91 -11.66
N PHE A 137 -5.86 7.00 -12.27
CA PHE A 137 -6.60 7.60 -13.39
C PHE A 137 -6.70 6.64 -14.57
N GLU A 138 -5.62 5.94 -14.91
CA GLU A 138 -5.62 4.95 -15.98
C GLU A 138 -6.56 3.78 -15.70
N GLU A 139 -6.50 3.21 -14.49
CA GLU A 139 -7.29 2.02 -14.14
C GLU A 139 -8.77 2.33 -13.85
N THR A 140 -9.03 3.43 -13.13
CA THR A 140 -10.37 3.69 -12.57
C THR A 140 -11.04 4.96 -13.08
N GLY A 141 -10.31 5.82 -13.79
CA GLY A 141 -10.79 7.15 -14.21
C GLY A 141 -10.85 8.18 -13.08
N LEU A 142 -10.54 7.81 -11.83
CA LEU A 142 -10.48 8.74 -10.72
C LEU A 142 -9.22 9.61 -10.84
N LEU A 143 -9.39 10.93 -10.85
CA LEU A 143 -8.29 11.86 -10.99
C LEU A 143 -8.16 12.77 -9.77
N LEU A 144 -7.08 12.59 -9.01
CA LEU A 144 -6.71 13.46 -7.92
C LEU A 144 -5.97 14.70 -8.47
N ALA A 145 -6.69 15.59 -9.12
CA ALA A 145 -6.17 16.83 -9.68
C ALA A 145 -7.22 17.95 -9.60
N GLY A 146 -6.78 19.19 -9.66
CA GLY A 146 -7.63 20.38 -9.64
C GLY A 146 -6.91 21.58 -10.26
N VAL A 147 -7.63 22.67 -10.50
CA VAL A 147 -7.04 23.91 -11.02
C VAL A 147 -6.25 24.66 -9.95
N ASP A 148 -6.60 24.45 -8.68
CA ASP A 148 -5.99 25.07 -7.50
C ASP A 148 -5.92 24.09 -6.31
N ASP A 149 -5.59 24.61 -5.11
CA ASP A 149 -5.47 23.85 -3.87
C ASP A 149 -6.80 23.60 -3.15
N THR A 150 -7.91 24.14 -3.65
CA THR A 150 -9.24 24.03 -3.05
C THR A 150 -10.19 23.18 -3.88
N SER A 151 -9.94 23.03 -5.17
CA SER A 151 -10.81 22.33 -6.11
C SER A 151 -10.29 20.94 -6.50
N THR A 152 -11.20 20.10 -6.91
CA THR A 152 -10.92 18.85 -7.63
C THR A 152 -11.77 18.79 -8.89
N VAL A 153 -11.31 18.07 -9.89
CA VAL A 153 -12.11 17.82 -11.09
C VAL A 153 -13.33 17.00 -10.71
N GLU A 154 -14.54 17.47 -11.05
CA GLU A 154 -15.78 16.80 -10.63
C GLU A 154 -16.19 15.66 -11.58
N THR A 155 -16.05 15.83 -12.89
CA THR A 155 -16.51 14.86 -13.89
C THR A 155 -15.51 14.66 -15.00
N LEU A 156 -15.15 13.40 -15.25
CA LEU A 156 -14.23 12.99 -16.31
C LEU A 156 -14.88 12.04 -17.34
N ASN A 157 -16.19 11.85 -17.28
CA ASN A 157 -16.91 10.87 -18.12
C ASN A 157 -17.31 11.46 -19.50
N THR A 158 -16.61 12.47 -19.99
CA THR A 158 -16.77 12.94 -21.37
C THR A 158 -16.02 12.03 -22.34
N HIS A 159 -16.47 11.92 -23.57
CA HIS A 159 -15.81 11.14 -24.63
C HIS A 159 -14.34 11.56 -24.82
N GLU A 160 -14.03 12.86 -24.74
CA GLU A 160 -12.65 13.38 -24.85
C GLU A 160 -11.76 12.89 -23.69
N ASN A 161 -12.29 12.87 -22.47
CA ASN A 161 -11.54 12.41 -21.30
C ASN A 161 -11.32 10.89 -21.34
N MET A 162 -12.31 10.12 -21.79
CA MET A 162 -12.15 8.68 -22.01
C MET A 162 -11.10 8.39 -23.08
N SER A 163 -11.13 9.07 -24.21
CA SER A 163 -10.11 8.94 -25.27
C SER A 163 -8.71 9.32 -24.76
N SER A 164 -8.62 10.38 -23.95
CA SER A 164 -7.34 10.79 -23.35
C SER A 164 -6.85 9.75 -22.35
N ARG A 165 -7.74 9.16 -21.53
CA ARG A 165 -7.40 8.11 -20.58
C ARG A 165 -6.87 6.86 -21.30
N VAL A 166 -7.51 6.42 -22.39
CA VAL A 166 -7.02 5.31 -23.23
C VAL A 166 -5.63 5.63 -23.78
N ALA A 167 -5.41 6.82 -24.29
CA ALA A 167 -4.13 7.24 -24.85
C ALA A 167 -3.01 7.30 -23.81
N ILE A 168 -3.29 7.76 -22.59
CA ILE A 168 -2.34 7.76 -21.47
C ILE A 168 -2.03 6.32 -21.05
N ALA A 169 -3.06 5.50 -20.87
CA ALA A 169 -2.92 4.10 -20.47
C ALA A 169 -2.17 3.22 -21.49
N SER A 170 -2.15 3.61 -22.76
CA SER A 170 -1.36 2.98 -23.84
C SER A 170 0.00 3.67 -24.05
N GLN A 171 0.35 4.65 -23.23
CA GLN A 171 1.57 5.47 -23.34
C GLN A 171 1.71 6.22 -24.69
N SER A 172 0.62 6.42 -25.43
CA SER A 172 0.59 7.20 -26.66
C SER A 172 0.38 8.70 -26.41
N LYS A 173 0.05 9.09 -25.17
CA LYS A 173 -0.08 10.47 -24.71
C LYS A 173 0.57 10.63 -23.35
N ASP A 174 1.33 11.69 -23.20
CA ASP A 174 1.97 12.04 -21.94
C ASP A 174 0.94 12.55 -20.91
N PHE A 175 1.05 12.09 -19.66
CA PHE A 175 0.13 12.47 -18.58
C PHE A 175 0.31 13.92 -18.15
N ASN A 176 1.55 14.43 -18.16
CA ASN A 176 1.86 15.81 -17.85
C ASN A 176 1.28 16.78 -18.90
N ASP A 177 1.36 16.41 -20.18
CA ASP A 177 0.71 17.14 -21.28
C ASP A 177 -0.81 17.20 -21.14
N PHE A 178 -1.41 16.08 -20.71
CA PHE A 178 -2.85 16.02 -20.44
C PHE A 178 -3.26 17.01 -19.34
N LEU A 179 -2.53 17.05 -18.24
CA LEU A 179 -2.77 17.97 -17.12
C LEU A 179 -2.53 19.42 -17.53
N SER A 180 -1.40 19.70 -18.18
CA SER A 180 -1.00 21.06 -18.59
C SER A 180 -2.00 21.70 -19.54
N LYS A 181 -2.50 20.96 -20.55
CA LYS A 181 -3.52 21.43 -21.49
C LYS A 181 -4.85 21.80 -20.82
N ARG A 182 -5.11 21.30 -19.62
CA ARG A 182 -6.32 21.55 -18.83
C ARG A 182 -6.07 22.48 -17.65
N ASN A 183 -4.86 23.01 -17.52
CA ASN A 183 -4.42 23.81 -16.37
C ASN A 183 -4.67 23.10 -15.04
N LEU A 184 -4.44 21.78 -15.00
CA LEU A 184 -4.62 20.95 -13.80
C LEU A 184 -3.30 20.73 -13.08
N LYS A 185 -3.36 20.75 -11.75
CA LYS A 185 -2.26 20.37 -10.84
C LYS A 185 -2.64 19.10 -10.11
N LEU A 186 -1.68 18.21 -9.90
CA LEU A 186 -1.90 17.04 -9.05
C LEU A 186 -2.20 17.46 -7.60
N ARG A 187 -3.16 16.80 -6.98
CA ARG A 187 -3.57 17.02 -5.60
C ARG A 187 -2.95 15.96 -4.68
N ALA A 188 -1.61 16.04 -4.54
CA ALA A 188 -0.87 15.13 -3.65
C ALA A 188 -1.25 15.32 -2.17
N ASP A 189 -1.80 16.46 -1.77
CA ASP A 189 -2.33 16.74 -0.44
C ASP A 189 -3.50 15.81 -0.03
N LEU A 190 -4.24 15.28 -1.03
CA LEU A 190 -5.34 14.34 -0.79
C LEU A 190 -4.84 12.93 -0.44
N LEU A 191 -3.61 12.59 -0.80
CA LEU A 191 -3.01 11.30 -0.49
C LEU A 191 -2.59 11.23 0.99
N LYS A 192 -2.83 10.09 1.61
CA LYS A 192 -2.36 9.76 2.97
C LYS A 192 -1.43 8.55 2.89
N PRO A 193 -0.21 8.61 3.45
CA PRO A 193 0.70 7.48 3.45
C PRO A 193 0.18 6.38 4.38
N ILE A 194 0.16 5.13 3.92
CA ILE A 194 -0.40 3.99 4.66
C ILE A 194 0.65 2.96 5.02
N ALA A 195 1.44 2.50 4.04
CA ALA A 195 2.44 1.44 4.23
C ALA A 195 3.46 1.47 3.08
N ARG A 196 4.60 0.79 3.27
CA ARG A 196 5.58 0.51 2.22
C ARG A 196 5.99 -0.95 2.29
N TRP A 197 5.88 -1.65 1.17
CA TRP A 197 6.14 -3.08 1.09
C TRP A 197 7.08 -3.40 -0.06
N GLN A 198 8.06 -4.24 0.20
CA GLN A 198 8.90 -4.80 -0.85
C GLN A 198 8.45 -6.23 -1.17
N SER A 199 8.52 -6.60 -2.46
CA SER A 199 8.27 -7.98 -2.89
C SER A 199 9.23 -8.95 -2.22
N PRO A 200 8.79 -10.21 -1.96
CA PRO A 200 9.68 -11.28 -1.50
C PRO A 200 10.90 -11.45 -2.39
N ASP A 201 12.01 -11.89 -1.81
CA ASP A 201 13.29 -11.97 -2.50
C ASP A 201 13.33 -13.03 -3.61
N TYR A 202 12.51 -14.10 -3.51
CA TYR A 202 12.43 -15.15 -4.54
C TYR A 202 11.73 -14.71 -5.85
N PHE A 203 11.16 -13.50 -5.90
CA PHE A 203 10.51 -12.99 -7.11
C PHE A 203 11.55 -12.52 -8.12
N HIS A 204 11.44 -12.98 -9.37
CA HIS A 204 12.26 -12.49 -10.50
C HIS A 204 11.92 -11.05 -10.90
N LYS A 205 10.68 -10.59 -10.61
CA LYS A 205 10.26 -9.19 -10.77
C LYS A 205 9.84 -8.68 -9.43
N ARG A 206 10.63 -7.77 -8.87
CA ARG A 206 10.43 -7.24 -7.52
C ARG A 206 9.96 -5.80 -7.58
N TYR A 207 9.14 -5.44 -6.60
CA TYR A 207 8.54 -4.12 -6.48
C TYR A 207 8.75 -3.57 -5.07
N ASP A 208 8.94 -2.26 -5.00
CA ASP A 208 8.90 -1.46 -3.77
C ASP A 208 7.62 -0.62 -3.84
N VAL A 209 6.60 -1.06 -3.14
CA VAL A 209 5.24 -0.57 -3.29
C VAL A 209 4.90 0.44 -2.19
N HIS A 210 4.60 1.66 -2.60
CA HIS A 210 4.12 2.73 -1.74
C HIS A 210 2.58 2.70 -1.70
N TYR A 211 2.01 2.45 -0.54
CA TYR A 211 0.58 2.41 -0.32
C TYR A 211 0.09 3.77 0.18
N PHE A 212 -0.77 4.39 -0.59
CA PHE A 212 -1.47 5.62 -0.26
C PHE A 212 -2.95 5.33 -0.01
N ALA A 213 -3.65 6.21 0.71
CA ALA A 213 -5.10 6.21 0.75
C ALA A 213 -5.66 7.57 0.41
N ALA A 214 -6.86 7.60 -0.14
CA ALA A 214 -7.61 8.82 -0.42
C ALA A 214 -9.12 8.59 -0.31
N ALA A 215 -9.87 9.68 -0.06
CA ALA A 215 -11.29 9.71 -0.37
C ALA A 215 -11.48 9.89 -1.89
N VAL A 216 -12.58 9.36 -2.41
CA VAL A 216 -12.96 9.65 -3.80
C VAL A 216 -13.36 11.12 -3.91
N PRO A 217 -12.83 11.87 -4.90
CA PRO A 217 -13.26 13.25 -5.12
C PRO A 217 -14.76 13.33 -5.40
N VAL A 218 -15.37 14.39 -4.93
CA VAL A 218 -16.83 14.63 -5.11
C VAL A 218 -17.17 14.64 -6.61
N GLY A 219 -18.25 13.98 -6.98
CA GLY A 219 -18.73 13.88 -8.36
C GLY A 219 -17.98 12.87 -9.24
N GLN A 220 -16.96 12.19 -8.73
CA GLN A 220 -16.26 11.12 -9.44
C GLN A 220 -16.74 9.73 -8.99
N ASN A 221 -16.78 8.79 -9.93
CA ASN A 221 -17.04 7.38 -9.65
C ASN A 221 -16.02 6.52 -10.41
N PRO A 222 -15.50 5.45 -9.82
CA PRO A 222 -14.58 4.57 -10.49
C PRO A 222 -15.27 3.85 -11.64
N THR A 223 -14.61 3.83 -12.79
CA THR A 223 -15.04 3.12 -14.02
C THR A 223 -13.86 2.35 -14.58
N LEU A 224 -14.04 1.07 -14.89
CA LEU A 224 -12.97 0.29 -15.50
C LEU A 224 -12.75 0.73 -16.95
N LEU A 225 -11.50 0.69 -17.38
CA LEU A 225 -11.14 0.93 -18.77
C LEU A 225 -11.33 -0.37 -19.55
N GLU A 226 -12.09 -0.32 -20.64
CA GLU A 226 -12.31 -1.45 -21.54
C GLU A 226 -10.95 -2.03 -22.03
N GLY A 227 -10.81 -3.34 -21.94
CA GLY A 227 -9.57 -4.06 -22.29
C GLY A 227 -8.45 -4.04 -21.23
N LYS A 228 -8.54 -3.21 -20.19
CA LYS A 228 -7.58 -3.19 -19.07
C LYS A 228 -8.13 -3.74 -17.76
N GLY A 229 -9.42 -3.57 -17.51
CA GLY A 229 -10.07 -4.04 -16.28
C GLY A 229 -11.35 -4.79 -16.61
N ILE A 230 -11.54 -5.97 -16.02
CA ILE A 230 -12.74 -6.81 -16.21
C ILE A 230 -13.58 -6.89 -14.94
N TRP A 231 -13.03 -6.54 -13.80
CA TRP A 231 -13.75 -6.53 -12.53
C TRP A 231 -13.17 -5.47 -11.60
N GLY A 232 -14.04 -4.73 -10.94
CA GLY A 232 -13.71 -3.80 -9.88
C GLY A 232 -14.96 -3.42 -9.11
N GLN A 233 -14.89 -3.47 -7.78
CA GLN A 233 -16.03 -3.23 -6.89
C GLN A 233 -15.63 -2.57 -5.57
N TRP A 234 -16.59 -1.89 -4.96
CA TRP A 234 -16.56 -1.49 -3.58
C TRP A 234 -16.89 -2.68 -2.70
N LEU A 235 -16.02 -2.98 -1.75
CA LEU A 235 -16.16 -4.13 -0.85
C LEU A 235 -15.95 -3.70 0.59
N SER A 236 -16.79 -4.19 1.50
CA SER A 236 -16.57 -4.02 2.93
C SER A 236 -15.33 -4.79 3.36
N ALA A 237 -14.38 -4.08 3.97
CA ALA A 237 -13.15 -4.71 4.47
C ALA A 237 -13.47 -5.73 5.59
N GLN A 238 -14.50 -5.47 6.41
CA GLN A 238 -14.94 -6.39 7.46
C GLN A 238 -15.51 -7.67 6.87
N GLU A 239 -16.42 -7.58 5.89
CA GLU A 239 -17.02 -8.75 5.23
C GLU A 239 -15.97 -9.61 4.53
N LEU A 240 -15.00 -8.98 3.82
CA LEU A 240 -13.90 -9.71 3.22
C LEU A 240 -13.09 -10.53 4.23
N LEU A 241 -12.86 -9.98 5.43
CA LEU A 241 -12.13 -10.68 6.48
C LEU A 241 -12.96 -11.75 7.19
N ASP A 242 -14.25 -11.53 7.36
CA ASP A 242 -15.16 -12.51 7.96
C ASP A 242 -15.30 -13.75 7.05
N HIS A 243 -15.28 -13.54 5.72
CA HIS A 243 -15.37 -14.59 4.70
C HIS A 243 -14.01 -15.00 4.13
N ARG A 244 -12.90 -14.63 4.77
CA ARG A 244 -11.55 -14.85 4.23
C ARG A 244 -11.20 -16.31 3.90
N ALA A 245 -11.85 -17.26 4.57
CA ALA A 245 -11.64 -18.70 4.38
C ALA A 245 -12.62 -19.31 3.37
N THR A 246 -13.58 -18.54 2.85
CA THR A 246 -14.53 -18.97 1.81
C THR A 246 -13.99 -18.61 0.43
N THR A 247 -14.61 -19.16 -0.62
CA THR A 247 -14.25 -18.88 -2.02
C THR A 247 -15.13 -17.81 -2.66
N GLU A 248 -16.02 -17.18 -1.89
CA GLU A 248 -17.04 -16.25 -2.38
C GLU A 248 -16.49 -15.14 -3.26
N LEU A 249 -15.40 -14.47 -2.83
CA LEU A 249 -14.78 -13.42 -3.62
C LEU A 249 -14.24 -13.94 -4.96
N GLY A 250 -13.52 -15.08 -4.93
CA GLY A 250 -12.96 -15.70 -6.12
C GLY A 250 -14.03 -16.13 -7.11
N ASP A 251 -15.10 -16.71 -6.61
CA ASP A 251 -16.24 -17.16 -7.39
C ASP A 251 -17.03 -15.97 -7.97
N ALA A 252 -17.21 -14.90 -7.21
CA ALA A 252 -17.86 -13.66 -7.66
C ALA A 252 -17.08 -12.95 -8.78
N ILE A 253 -15.75 -12.99 -8.76
CA ILE A 253 -14.89 -12.48 -9.86
C ILE A 253 -15.04 -13.36 -11.11
N GLY A 254 -15.19 -14.68 -10.95
CA GLY A 254 -15.54 -15.61 -12.01
C GLY A 254 -14.44 -15.85 -13.05
N GLN A 255 -13.16 -15.57 -12.69
CA GLN A 255 -12.05 -15.82 -13.60
C GLN A 255 -11.39 -17.19 -13.36
N PRO A 256 -10.80 -17.83 -14.39
CA PRO A 256 -10.19 -19.16 -14.23
C PRO A 256 -9.11 -19.24 -13.14
N ASP A 257 -8.49 -18.13 -12.80
CA ASP A 257 -7.43 -18.04 -11.79
C ASP A 257 -7.92 -17.45 -10.44
N THR A 258 -9.24 -17.27 -10.28
CA THR A 258 -9.89 -16.81 -9.05
C THR A 258 -10.94 -17.76 -8.50
N VAL A 259 -11.68 -18.47 -9.37
CA VAL A 259 -12.73 -19.42 -8.97
C VAL A 259 -12.15 -20.48 -8.01
N GLY A 260 -12.85 -20.75 -6.91
CA GLY A 260 -12.42 -21.69 -5.88
C GLY A 260 -11.26 -21.22 -5.00
N LYS A 261 -10.85 -19.93 -5.09
CA LYS A 261 -9.76 -19.35 -4.32
C LYS A 261 -10.26 -18.53 -3.15
N THR A 262 -9.62 -18.70 -2.00
CA THR A 262 -9.88 -17.92 -0.79
C THR A 262 -9.24 -16.53 -0.88
N LEU A 263 -9.64 -15.60 0.01
CA LEU A 263 -9.05 -14.27 0.06
C LEU A 263 -7.51 -14.31 0.18
N GLU A 264 -6.97 -15.19 1.03
CA GLU A 264 -5.52 -15.29 1.26
C GLU A 264 -4.75 -15.80 0.03
N GLU A 265 -5.40 -16.57 -0.85
CA GLU A 265 -4.81 -16.99 -2.15
C GLU A 265 -4.92 -15.92 -3.23
N LEU A 266 -5.88 -14.99 -3.08
CA LEU A 266 -6.15 -13.93 -4.07
C LEU A 266 -5.33 -12.66 -3.84
N VAL A 267 -5.02 -12.32 -2.57
CA VAL A 267 -4.33 -11.07 -2.23
C VAL A 267 -2.91 -11.32 -1.71
N ASN A 268 -2.05 -10.31 -1.80
CA ASN A 268 -0.72 -10.37 -1.18
C ASN A 268 -0.77 -9.97 0.31
N PRO A 269 0.30 -10.24 1.10
CA PRO A 269 0.35 -9.88 2.52
C PRO A 269 0.11 -8.40 2.81
N GLY A 270 0.61 -7.50 1.95
CA GLY A 270 0.42 -6.06 2.12
C GLY A 270 -1.03 -5.64 2.00
N VAL A 271 -1.76 -6.22 1.03
CA VAL A 271 -3.20 -5.97 0.85
C VAL A 271 -3.98 -6.49 2.05
N LEU A 272 -3.69 -7.71 2.53
CA LEU A 272 -4.38 -8.27 3.70
C LEU A 272 -4.17 -7.42 4.96
N CYS A 273 -2.94 -7.01 5.26
CA CYS A 273 -2.64 -6.12 6.39
C CYS A 273 -3.39 -4.78 6.32
N VAL A 274 -3.52 -4.24 5.10
CA VAL A 274 -4.28 -3.00 4.88
C VAL A 274 -5.77 -3.24 5.09
N LEU A 275 -6.35 -4.32 4.57
CA LEU A 275 -7.76 -4.67 4.81
C LEU A 275 -8.05 -4.81 6.30
N GLU A 276 -7.17 -5.47 7.07
CA GLU A 276 -7.29 -5.57 8.53
C GLU A 276 -7.23 -4.18 9.22
N SER A 277 -6.43 -3.26 8.67
CA SER A 277 -6.36 -1.88 9.20
C SER A 277 -7.61 -1.07 8.87
N ILE A 278 -8.22 -1.30 7.70
CA ILE A 278 -9.48 -0.66 7.28
C ILE A 278 -10.64 -1.18 8.15
N ALA A 279 -10.76 -2.49 8.32
CA ALA A 279 -11.83 -3.11 9.09
C ALA A 279 -11.86 -2.67 10.57
N LYS A 280 -10.67 -2.34 11.13
CA LYS A 280 -10.55 -1.81 12.50
C LYS A 280 -10.91 -0.32 12.63
N ALA A 281 -11.10 0.38 11.52
CA ALA A 281 -11.39 1.81 11.55
C ALA A 281 -12.90 2.05 11.73
N PRO A 282 -13.32 2.94 12.64
CA PRO A 282 -14.74 3.22 12.88
C PRO A 282 -15.39 3.99 11.73
N SER A 283 -14.61 4.60 10.84
CA SER A 283 -15.08 5.32 9.64
C SER A 283 -13.94 5.54 8.64
N ALA A 284 -14.29 5.85 7.40
CA ALA A 284 -13.33 6.20 6.36
C ALA A 284 -12.46 7.40 6.75
N ILE A 285 -13.05 8.43 7.35
CA ILE A 285 -12.30 9.60 7.82
C ILE A 285 -11.34 9.25 8.96
N ALA A 286 -11.73 8.36 9.87
CA ALA A 286 -10.85 7.90 10.94
C ALA A 286 -9.68 7.10 10.38
N PHE A 287 -9.90 6.26 9.35
CA PHE A 287 -8.83 5.55 8.66
C PHE A 287 -7.84 6.50 7.99
N LEU A 288 -8.34 7.51 7.25
CA LEU A 288 -7.54 8.50 6.54
C LEU A 288 -6.76 9.43 7.48
N SER A 289 -7.36 9.80 8.61
CA SER A 289 -6.76 10.76 9.57
C SER A 289 -5.75 10.12 10.53
N LYS A 290 -5.70 8.79 10.60
CA LYS A 290 -4.79 8.07 11.50
C LYS A 290 -3.33 8.36 11.11
N LYS A 291 -2.54 8.91 12.04
CA LYS A 291 -1.10 9.07 11.87
C LYS A 291 -0.41 7.70 11.93
N ARG A 292 0.48 7.46 10.97
CA ARG A 292 1.24 6.20 10.84
C ARG A 292 2.72 6.49 10.77
N VAL A 293 3.50 5.66 11.42
CA VAL A 293 4.95 5.54 11.16
C VAL A 293 5.09 4.44 10.13
N ILE A 294 5.77 4.74 9.04
CA ILE A 294 5.90 3.83 7.92
C ILE A 294 7.33 3.33 7.84
N ASP A 295 7.49 2.06 8.14
CA ASP A 295 8.73 1.33 7.93
C ASP A 295 8.59 0.44 6.69
N LEU A 296 9.69 0.27 5.95
CA LEU A 296 9.73 -0.69 4.84
C LEU A 296 9.49 -2.11 5.38
N LYS A 297 8.42 -2.74 4.93
CA LYS A 297 8.12 -4.14 5.23
C LYS A 297 8.66 -5.01 4.10
N LYS A 298 9.58 -5.90 4.45
CA LYS A 298 10.17 -6.87 3.53
C LYS A 298 9.90 -8.27 4.07
N PRO A 299 8.97 -9.02 3.45
CA PRO A 299 8.72 -10.40 3.85
C PRO A 299 9.93 -11.29 3.55
N GLU A 300 10.35 -12.07 4.53
CA GLU A 300 11.39 -13.08 4.38
C GLU A 300 10.76 -14.40 3.92
N THR A 301 11.40 -15.07 2.97
CA THR A 301 10.97 -16.39 2.50
C THR A 301 11.61 -17.46 3.38
N LYS A 302 10.80 -18.28 4.03
CA LYS A 302 11.23 -19.35 4.91
C LYS A 302 10.64 -20.69 4.50
N MET A 303 11.28 -21.79 4.84
CA MET A 303 10.81 -23.15 4.61
C MET A 303 10.52 -23.83 5.95
N ALA A 304 9.33 -24.41 6.06
CA ALA A 304 8.93 -25.20 7.22
C ALA A 304 9.51 -26.63 7.16
N ALA A 305 9.46 -27.35 8.28
CA ALA A 305 9.99 -28.73 8.37
C ALA A 305 9.31 -29.71 7.39
N ASN A 306 8.08 -29.41 6.96
CA ASN A 306 7.34 -30.22 5.97
C ASN A 306 7.68 -29.85 4.51
N GLY A 307 8.68 -28.98 4.26
CA GLY A 307 9.10 -28.52 2.94
C GLY A 307 8.21 -27.46 2.31
N LYS A 308 7.16 -26.99 2.99
CA LYS A 308 6.34 -25.86 2.51
C LYS A 308 7.02 -24.53 2.80
N CYS A 309 7.06 -23.67 1.78
CA CYS A 309 7.56 -22.31 1.92
C CYS A 309 6.47 -21.34 2.36
N TYR A 310 6.86 -20.36 3.16
CA TYR A 310 5.98 -19.31 3.66
C TYR A 310 6.73 -17.99 3.75
N LEU A 311 5.98 -16.88 3.83
CA LEU A 311 6.53 -15.55 4.08
C LEU A 311 6.42 -15.24 5.57
N SER A 312 7.49 -14.66 6.13
CA SER A 312 7.55 -14.18 7.51
C SER A 312 7.88 -12.70 7.51
N PHE A 313 7.17 -11.92 8.32
CA PHE A 313 7.47 -10.50 8.55
C PHE A 313 7.03 -10.06 9.94
N SER A 314 7.71 -9.04 10.47
CA SER A 314 7.40 -8.47 11.79
C SER A 314 6.45 -7.29 11.64
N GLU A 315 5.42 -7.24 12.48
CA GLU A 315 4.61 -6.05 12.68
C GLU A 315 4.86 -5.45 14.07
N PRO A 316 4.88 -4.10 14.21
CA PRO A 316 4.86 -3.48 15.52
C PRO A 316 3.65 -4.03 16.28
N GLY A 317 3.87 -4.61 17.47
CA GLY A 317 2.85 -5.35 18.19
C GLY A 317 1.59 -4.54 18.42
N VAL A 318 0.53 -4.90 17.74
CA VAL A 318 -0.82 -4.66 18.20
C VAL A 318 -1.10 -5.77 19.20
N GLN A 319 -1.31 -5.40 20.47
CA GLN A 319 -1.83 -6.34 21.47
C GLN A 319 -3.26 -6.69 21.08
N ASP A 320 -3.43 -7.64 20.18
CA ASP A 320 -4.72 -8.22 19.86
C ASP A 320 -4.73 -9.67 20.36
N ALA A 321 -5.33 -9.86 21.52
CA ALA A 321 -5.48 -11.14 22.23
C ALA A 321 -6.30 -12.19 21.46
N ARG A 322 -6.60 -11.97 20.17
CA ARG A 322 -7.40 -12.87 19.31
C ARG A 322 -6.65 -13.48 18.13
N ALA A 323 -5.39 -13.14 17.90
CA ALA A 323 -4.62 -13.61 16.75
C ALA A 323 -3.71 -14.82 17.01
N THR A 324 -3.86 -15.49 18.17
CA THR A 324 -3.20 -16.77 18.43
C THR A 324 -4.12 -17.92 18.03
N ARG A 325 -4.33 -18.14 16.75
CA ARG A 325 -4.62 -19.48 16.24
C ARG A 325 -3.34 -20.04 15.66
N THR A 326 -2.55 -20.65 16.54
CA THR A 326 -1.53 -21.63 16.22
C THR A 326 -2.13 -22.71 15.34
N PHE A 327 -1.45 -23.03 14.23
CA PHE A 327 -1.67 -24.29 13.53
C PHE A 327 -1.51 -25.41 14.53
N PRO A 328 -2.41 -26.42 14.59
CA PRO A 328 -2.23 -27.53 15.48
C PRO A 328 -0.94 -28.25 15.08
N ALA A 329 0.02 -28.30 16.01
CA ALA A 329 1.11 -29.25 15.93
C ALA A 329 0.49 -30.63 15.83
N THR A 330 0.71 -31.33 14.74
CA THR A 330 0.31 -32.72 14.56
C THR A 330 0.96 -33.51 15.70
N ALA A 331 0.14 -34.03 16.63
CA ALA A 331 0.59 -34.83 17.70
C ALA A 331 1.41 -36.00 17.12
N ALA A 332 2.65 -36.15 17.60
CA ALA A 332 3.45 -37.32 17.36
C ALA A 332 2.72 -38.51 17.93
N VAL A 333 2.27 -39.43 17.09
CA VAL A 333 1.83 -40.75 17.50
C VAL A 333 3.09 -41.52 17.91
N VAL A 334 3.25 -41.71 19.18
CA VAL A 334 4.22 -42.67 19.74
C VAL A 334 3.66 -44.07 19.49
N PRO A 335 4.37 -44.98 18.83
CA PRO A 335 3.96 -46.35 18.78
C PRO A 335 4.25 -46.99 20.15
N SER A 336 3.23 -47.48 20.79
CA SER A 336 3.37 -48.44 21.91
C SER A 336 3.57 -49.83 21.35
N GLU A 337 4.64 -50.46 21.77
CA GLU A 337 5.00 -51.90 21.83
C GLU A 337 4.34 -52.85 20.82
#